data_43e09c057d7e87e5562e38cdcdbd90e1
#
_entry.id   43e09c057d7e87e5562e38cdcdbd90e1
#
_cell.length_a   1.000
_cell.length_b   1.000
_cell.length_c   1.000
_cell.angle_alpha   90.00
_cell.angle_beta   90.00
_cell.angle_gamma   90.00
#
_symmetry.space_group_name_H-M   'P 1'
#
loop_
_entity.id
_entity.type
_entity.pdbx_description
1 polymer ?
#
loop_
_entity_poly.entity_id
_entity_poly.type
_entity_poly.pdbx_seq_one_letter_code
_entity_poly.pdbx_strand_id
1 'polypeptide(L)'
;PNPINGAIVEGNKLDIEKYRSFVGYYPMPQRHGLTMGELALLFNKEYGINCKLHVIPMLNWTRDMDFEDTGLPWVIPTPNLPTNATSYVYNATCIFEGTNVSEGRGTTTPFELVGAPWIKSEELSRDLNAYNLPGVFFRPQYYTPTFSKYAGELCGGVYVHITDRKTFEAVKTSWVMLYHIRTKYADNFKINKPYVEGRPSLFEFEAGSDDVIYNQTS
;
A
#
# COMPACT_ATOMS: atom_id res chain seq x y z
N PRO A 1 13.42 6.53 -12.07
CA PRO A 1 13.74 6.31 -10.66
C PRO A 1 12.60 5.58 -9.95
N ASN A 2 12.89 5.02 -8.78
CA ASN A 2 11.82 4.57 -7.89
C ASN A 2 11.05 5.81 -7.39
N PRO A 3 9.71 5.84 -7.45
CA PRO A 3 8.94 7.03 -7.05
C PRO A 3 9.01 7.33 -5.55
N ILE A 4 9.43 6.35 -4.75
CA ILE A 4 9.62 6.48 -3.32
C ILE A 4 11.08 6.15 -2.96
N ASN A 5 11.53 6.63 -1.81
CA ASN A 5 12.90 6.42 -1.33
C ASN A 5 13.30 4.94 -1.34
N GLY A 6 14.36 4.61 -2.07
CA GLY A 6 14.85 3.23 -2.24
C GLY A 6 15.74 2.72 -1.11
N ALA A 7 16.09 3.56 -0.13
CA ALA A 7 16.91 3.15 1.01
C ALA A 7 16.13 2.32 2.05
N ILE A 8 14.80 2.33 1.98
CA ILE A 8 13.93 1.62 2.92
C ILE A 8 13.35 0.38 2.25
N VAL A 9 13.50 -0.77 2.92
CA VAL A 9 12.92 -2.05 2.52
C VAL A 9 12.00 -2.53 3.63
N GLU A 10 10.75 -2.85 3.29
CA GLU A 10 9.72 -3.24 4.27
C GLU A 10 8.84 -4.38 3.75
N GLY A 11 8.28 -5.11 4.69
CA GLY A 11 7.33 -6.19 4.44
C GLY A 11 7.98 -7.57 4.39
N ASN A 12 7.12 -8.57 4.43
CA ASN A 12 7.49 -9.98 4.30
C ASN A 12 7.83 -10.31 2.84
N LYS A 13 8.55 -11.39 2.65
CA LYS A 13 8.70 -11.99 1.33
C LYS A 13 7.42 -12.73 0.94
N LEU A 14 7.04 -12.58 -0.32
CA LEU A 14 5.92 -13.32 -0.90
C LEU A 14 6.19 -14.83 -0.85
N ASP A 15 5.26 -15.60 -0.29
CA ASP A 15 5.20 -17.04 -0.43
C ASP A 15 4.64 -17.39 -1.82
N ILE A 16 5.54 -17.67 -2.77
CA ILE A 16 5.19 -17.91 -4.17
C ILE A 16 4.50 -19.24 -4.43
N GLU A 17 4.59 -20.19 -3.52
CA GLU A 17 3.93 -21.48 -3.67
C GLU A 17 2.41 -21.34 -3.45
N LYS A 18 2.01 -20.39 -2.59
CA LYS A 18 0.60 -20.14 -2.26
C LYS A 18 0.02 -18.90 -2.93
N TYR A 19 0.78 -17.80 -2.97
CA TYR A 19 0.26 -16.46 -3.26
C TYR A 19 0.81 -15.83 -4.54
N ARG A 20 1.48 -16.61 -5.41
CA ARG A 20 1.91 -16.12 -6.72
C ARG A 20 0.70 -15.67 -7.54
N SER A 21 0.74 -14.43 -8.00
CA SER A 21 -0.35 -13.82 -8.75
C SER A 21 0.15 -12.66 -9.61
N PHE A 22 -0.79 -11.96 -10.26
CA PHE A 22 -0.49 -10.72 -10.99
C PHE A 22 0.07 -9.61 -10.08
N VAL A 23 -0.34 -9.54 -8.80
CA VAL A 23 0.14 -8.52 -7.85
C VAL A 23 1.48 -8.87 -7.21
N GLY A 24 1.93 -10.12 -7.31
CA GLY A 24 3.23 -10.55 -6.81
C GLY A 24 3.67 -11.87 -7.44
N TYR A 25 4.78 -11.86 -8.16
CA TYR A 25 5.22 -13.01 -8.95
C TYR A 25 6.49 -13.70 -8.40
N TYR A 26 7.36 -12.94 -7.73
CA TYR A 26 8.62 -13.43 -7.16
C TYR A 26 8.69 -13.11 -5.66
N PRO A 27 9.52 -13.83 -4.87
CA PRO A 27 9.62 -13.66 -3.42
C PRO A 27 10.34 -12.36 -3.06
N MET A 28 9.61 -11.27 -3.17
CA MET A 28 10.06 -9.91 -2.91
C MET A 28 9.31 -9.33 -1.71
N PRO A 29 9.94 -8.44 -0.92
CA PRO A 29 9.20 -7.65 0.06
C PRO A 29 8.29 -6.63 -0.64
N GLN A 30 7.21 -6.24 0.02
CA GLN A 30 6.22 -5.31 -0.53
C GLN A 30 6.86 -3.97 -0.95
N ARG A 31 7.71 -3.40 -0.11
CA ARG A 31 8.54 -2.23 -0.43
C ARG A 31 9.98 -2.71 -0.62
N HIS A 32 10.40 -2.91 -1.86
CA HIS A 32 11.68 -3.55 -2.19
C HIS A 32 12.83 -2.56 -2.46
N GLY A 33 12.57 -1.27 -2.61
CA GLY A 33 13.58 -0.23 -2.79
C GLY A 33 14.37 -0.27 -4.11
N LEU A 34 14.06 -1.16 -5.04
CA LEU A 34 14.77 -1.32 -6.31
C LEU A 34 14.21 -0.41 -7.40
N THR A 35 15.08 0.06 -8.29
CA THR A 35 14.66 0.68 -9.56
C THR A 35 14.15 -0.40 -10.53
N MET A 36 13.44 0.01 -11.56
CA MET A 36 12.97 -0.91 -12.62
C MET A 36 14.13 -1.69 -13.27
N GLY A 37 15.26 -1.02 -13.51
CA GLY A 37 16.44 -1.65 -14.07
C GLY A 37 17.08 -2.67 -13.13
N GLU A 38 17.18 -2.34 -11.85
CA GLU A 38 17.70 -3.25 -10.82
C GLU A 38 16.79 -4.46 -10.65
N LEU A 39 15.46 -4.26 -10.64
CA LEU A 39 14.48 -5.33 -10.55
C LEU A 39 14.57 -6.26 -11.77
N ALA A 40 14.70 -5.71 -12.97
CA ALA A 40 14.87 -6.50 -14.19
C ALA A 40 16.16 -7.32 -14.19
N LEU A 41 17.28 -6.75 -13.72
CA LEU A 41 18.54 -7.46 -13.56
C LEU A 41 18.44 -8.59 -12.55
N LEU A 42 17.81 -8.34 -11.40
CA LEU A 42 17.57 -9.35 -10.38
C LEU A 42 16.77 -10.53 -10.95
N PHE A 43 15.65 -10.26 -11.60
CA PHE A 43 14.79 -11.32 -12.15
C PHE A 43 15.48 -12.09 -13.28
N ASN A 44 16.20 -11.38 -14.15
CA ASN A 44 16.92 -12.01 -15.24
C ASN A 44 17.99 -13.00 -14.75
N LYS A 45 18.71 -12.62 -13.67
CA LYS A 45 19.79 -13.43 -13.09
C LYS A 45 19.27 -14.55 -12.19
N GLU A 46 18.46 -14.19 -11.19
CA GLU A 46 18.12 -15.11 -10.09
C GLU A 46 16.99 -16.11 -10.46
N TYR A 47 16.16 -15.75 -11.45
CA TYR A 47 15.03 -16.61 -11.85
C TYR A 47 15.18 -17.21 -13.25
N GLY A 48 16.40 -17.21 -13.77
CA GLY A 48 16.74 -17.95 -14.98
C GLY A 48 16.06 -17.49 -16.27
N ILE A 49 15.63 -16.21 -16.34
CA ILE A 49 14.99 -15.66 -17.53
C ILE A 49 15.98 -15.62 -18.69
N ASN A 50 17.25 -15.28 -18.41
CA ASN A 50 18.39 -15.33 -19.35
C ASN A 50 18.15 -14.56 -20.65
N CYS A 51 17.36 -13.48 -20.62
CA CYS A 51 17.18 -12.64 -21.78
C CYS A 51 18.37 -11.68 -21.96
N LYS A 52 18.60 -11.22 -23.20
CA LYS A 52 19.58 -10.17 -23.48
C LYS A 52 19.03 -8.84 -22.98
N LEU A 53 19.45 -8.45 -21.77
CA LEU A 53 18.96 -7.26 -21.06
C LEU A 53 19.99 -6.15 -21.13
N HIS A 54 19.56 -4.95 -21.54
CA HIS A 54 20.34 -3.72 -21.51
C HIS A 54 19.63 -2.72 -20.60
N VAL A 55 20.26 -2.39 -19.48
CA VAL A 55 19.77 -1.36 -18.56
C VAL A 55 20.55 -0.07 -18.80
N ILE A 56 19.84 1.04 -19.03
CA ILE A 56 20.42 2.37 -19.13
C ILE A 56 20.39 2.98 -17.73
N PRO A 57 21.56 3.20 -17.09
CA PRO A 57 21.60 3.75 -15.75
C PRO A 57 21.14 5.21 -15.72
N MET A 58 20.54 5.62 -14.62
CA MET A 58 20.23 7.02 -14.35
C MET A 58 21.51 7.78 -13.99
N LEU A 59 21.62 9.02 -14.44
CA LEU A 59 22.68 9.94 -14.06
C LEU A 59 22.29 10.72 -12.81
N ASN A 60 23.24 10.92 -11.89
CA ASN A 60 23.08 11.73 -10.67
C ASN A 60 21.93 11.29 -9.75
N TRP A 61 21.46 10.07 -9.85
CA TRP A 61 20.49 9.50 -8.94
C TRP A 61 21.18 8.70 -7.83
N THR A 62 20.72 8.89 -6.61
CA THR A 62 21.13 8.09 -5.45
C THR A 62 19.91 7.43 -4.80
N ARG A 63 20.13 6.34 -4.08
CA ARG A 63 19.06 5.50 -3.53
C ARG A 63 18.20 6.19 -2.46
N ASP A 64 18.75 7.18 -1.79
CA ASP A 64 18.09 7.97 -0.76
C ASP A 64 17.28 9.16 -1.30
N MET A 65 17.32 9.39 -2.60
CA MET A 65 16.50 10.41 -3.25
C MET A 65 15.02 10.02 -3.27
N ASP A 66 14.18 11.00 -2.97
CA ASP A 66 12.77 11.00 -3.34
C ASP A 66 12.59 11.42 -4.81
N PHE A 67 11.43 11.18 -5.39
CA PHE A 67 11.18 11.56 -6.79
C PHE A 67 11.36 13.08 -7.03
N GLU A 68 10.91 13.89 -6.07
CA GLU A 68 11.03 15.37 -6.16
C GLU A 68 12.48 15.86 -6.22
N ASP A 69 13.42 15.14 -5.59
CA ASP A 69 14.85 15.48 -5.61
C ASP A 69 15.45 15.35 -7.02
N THR A 70 14.79 14.62 -7.90
CA THR A 70 15.22 14.47 -9.30
C THR A 70 14.94 15.71 -10.16
N GLY A 71 14.06 16.61 -9.70
CA GLY A 71 13.59 17.77 -10.48
C GLY A 71 12.72 17.40 -11.68
N LEU A 72 12.34 16.14 -11.85
CA LEU A 72 11.48 15.68 -12.95
C LEU A 72 10.00 15.97 -12.65
N PRO A 73 9.19 16.32 -13.66
CA PRO A 73 7.76 16.46 -13.48
C PRO A 73 7.12 15.09 -13.21
N TRP A 74 6.15 15.04 -12.28
CA TRP A 74 5.37 13.84 -12.06
C TRP A 74 4.48 13.55 -13.27
N VAL A 75 4.70 12.40 -13.89
CA VAL A 75 3.82 11.88 -14.95
C VAL A 75 2.91 10.85 -14.32
N ILE A 76 1.61 11.10 -14.33
CA ILE A 76 0.60 10.25 -13.70
C ILE A 76 0.61 8.85 -14.34
N PRO A 77 1.02 7.78 -13.61
CA PRO A 77 1.09 6.43 -14.17
C PRO A 77 -0.29 5.77 -14.27
N THR A 78 -1.22 6.19 -13.43
CA THR A 78 -2.62 5.74 -13.37
C THR A 78 -3.47 6.82 -12.71
N PRO A 79 -4.77 6.93 -13.03
CA PRO A 79 -5.67 7.88 -12.36
C PRO A 79 -5.70 7.77 -10.82
N ASN A 80 -5.33 6.60 -10.29
CA ASN A 80 -5.30 6.35 -8.85
C ASN A 80 -3.96 6.68 -8.17
N LEU A 81 -2.96 7.17 -8.91
CA LEU A 81 -1.70 7.69 -8.38
C LEU A 81 -1.47 9.12 -8.90
N PRO A 82 -2.34 10.08 -8.54
CA PRO A 82 -2.33 11.44 -9.11
C PRO A 82 -1.09 12.24 -8.73
N THR A 83 -0.47 11.95 -7.59
CA THR A 83 0.72 12.64 -7.09
C THR A 83 1.78 11.64 -6.63
N ASN A 84 3.03 12.10 -6.50
CA ASN A 84 4.06 11.27 -5.90
C ASN A 84 3.77 10.95 -4.42
N ALA A 85 3.14 11.86 -3.68
CA ALA A 85 2.73 11.61 -2.29
C ALA A 85 1.84 10.36 -2.17
N THR A 86 0.90 10.18 -3.12
CA THR A 86 0.04 8.98 -3.19
C THR A 86 0.86 7.69 -3.30
N SER A 87 2.01 7.70 -3.98
CA SER A 87 2.88 6.50 -4.12
C SER A 87 3.44 6.01 -2.79
N TYR A 88 3.72 6.91 -1.85
CA TYR A 88 4.15 6.56 -0.50
C TYR A 88 3.02 5.92 0.30
N VAL A 89 1.85 6.57 0.30
CA VAL A 89 0.68 6.11 1.06
C VAL A 89 0.14 4.80 0.48
N TYR A 90 0.25 4.60 -0.84
CA TYR A 90 -0.19 3.38 -1.51
C TYR A 90 0.36 2.11 -0.84
N ASN A 91 1.65 2.10 -0.46
CA ASN A 91 2.25 0.96 0.23
C ASN A 91 1.64 0.68 1.62
N ALA A 92 0.99 1.68 2.23
CA ALA A 92 0.31 1.52 3.51
C ALA A 92 -1.18 1.19 3.36
N THR A 93 -1.80 1.49 2.23
CA THR A 93 -3.26 1.46 2.11
C THR A 93 -3.79 0.52 1.02
N CYS A 94 -2.94 -0.01 0.14
CA CYS A 94 -3.36 -0.96 -0.90
C CYS A 94 -4.03 -2.21 -0.31
N ILE A 95 -3.60 -2.70 0.84
CA ILE A 95 -4.18 -3.87 1.51
C ILE A 95 -5.70 -3.76 1.75
N PHE A 96 -6.22 -2.53 1.86
CA PHE A 96 -7.65 -2.30 2.01
C PHE A 96 -8.45 -2.61 0.74
N GLU A 97 -7.80 -2.75 -0.44
CA GLU A 97 -8.48 -3.22 -1.67
C GLU A 97 -9.10 -4.59 -1.46
N GLY A 98 -8.44 -5.45 -0.70
CA GLY A 98 -8.92 -6.79 -0.34
C GLY A 98 -9.99 -6.83 0.76
N THR A 99 -10.48 -5.69 1.24
CA THR A 99 -11.45 -5.57 2.34
C THR A 99 -12.70 -4.79 1.93
N ASN A 100 -13.68 -4.69 2.84
CA ASN A 100 -14.82 -3.79 2.67
C ASN A 100 -14.55 -2.36 3.19
N VAL A 101 -13.32 -1.99 3.50
CA VAL A 101 -12.94 -0.61 3.80
C VAL A 101 -12.56 0.09 2.48
N SER A 102 -13.06 1.31 2.26
CA SER A 102 -12.68 2.11 1.10
C SER A 102 -11.25 2.63 1.25
N GLU A 103 -10.46 2.47 0.20
CA GLU A 103 -9.12 3.03 0.06
C GLU A 103 -9.13 4.37 -0.71
N GLY A 104 -10.27 5.06 -0.72
CA GLY A 104 -10.40 6.38 -1.32
C GLY A 104 -10.55 6.43 -2.84
N ARG A 105 -10.64 5.29 -3.53
CA ARG A 105 -10.98 5.27 -4.96
C ARG A 105 -12.35 5.94 -5.16
N GLY A 106 -12.50 6.69 -6.24
CA GLY A 106 -13.70 7.51 -6.48
C GLY A 106 -13.65 8.89 -5.82
N THR A 107 -12.53 9.26 -5.21
CA THR A 107 -12.23 10.61 -4.74
C THR A 107 -11.07 11.21 -5.52
N THR A 108 -10.73 12.47 -5.24
CA THR A 108 -9.55 13.15 -5.83
C THR A 108 -8.22 12.72 -5.22
N THR A 109 -8.25 11.99 -4.10
CA THR A 109 -7.07 11.54 -3.34
C THR A 109 -7.17 10.04 -3.03
N PRO A 110 -7.20 9.18 -4.07
CA PRO A 110 -7.25 7.73 -3.89
C PRO A 110 -6.04 7.27 -3.09
N PHE A 111 -6.22 6.23 -2.28
CA PHE A 111 -5.25 5.67 -1.34
C PHE A 111 -4.84 6.58 -0.17
N GLU A 112 -5.02 7.89 -0.26
CA GLU A 112 -4.75 8.80 0.84
C GLU A 112 -5.91 8.85 1.86
N LEU A 113 -7.08 8.32 1.48
CA LEU A 113 -8.28 8.21 2.32
C LEU A 113 -8.56 6.74 2.63
N VAL A 114 -8.81 6.44 3.91
CA VAL A 114 -9.23 5.11 4.37
C VAL A 114 -10.45 5.25 5.24
N GLY A 115 -11.56 4.60 4.88
CA GLY A 115 -12.79 4.74 5.63
C GLY A 115 -13.95 3.88 5.14
N ALA A 116 -15.09 4.01 5.84
CA ALA A 116 -16.34 3.33 5.51
C ALA A 116 -17.53 4.08 6.15
N PRO A 117 -18.79 3.82 5.74
CA PRO A 117 -19.96 4.50 6.33
C PRO A 117 -20.16 4.24 7.83
N TRP A 118 -19.65 3.14 8.32
CA TRP A 118 -19.74 2.71 9.72
C TRP A 118 -18.56 3.17 10.59
N ILE A 119 -17.57 3.87 10.04
CA ILE A 119 -16.41 4.39 10.76
C ILE A 119 -16.70 5.80 11.27
N LYS A 120 -16.33 6.07 12.52
CA LYS A 120 -16.36 7.40 13.14
C LYS A 120 -14.97 8.04 13.02
N SER A 121 -14.88 9.08 12.19
CA SER A 121 -13.61 9.70 11.78
C SER A 121 -12.76 10.19 12.95
N GLU A 122 -13.37 10.90 13.89
CA GLU A 122 -12.66 11.51 15.02
C GLU A 122 -12.10 10.44 15.98
N GLU A 123 -12.90 9.37 16.20
CA GLU A 123 -12.45 8.25 17.04
C GLU A 123 -11.31 7.49 16.38
N LEU A 124 -11.44 7.15 15.09
CA LEU A 124 -10.40 6.44 14.37
C LEU A 124 -9.10 7.25 14.30
N SER A 125 -9.20 8.55 13.99
CA SER A 125 -8.04 9.45 13.94
C SER A 125 -7.32 9.52 15.28
N ARG A 126 -8.05 9.76 16.37
CA ARG A 126 -7.48 9.82 17.72
C ARG A 126 -6.75 8.53 18.07
N ASP A 127 -7.40 7.40 17.83
CA ASP A 127 -6.89 6.10 18.24
C ASP A 127 -5.67 5.68 17.41
N LEU A 128 -5.65 5.96 16.09
CA LEU A 128 -4.49 5.69 15.24
C LEU A 128 -3.30 6.59 15.58
N ASN A 129 -3.54 7.88 15.88
CA ASN A 129 -2.46 8.78 16.31
C ASN A 129 -1.88 8.39 17.68
N ALA A 130 -2.64 7.73 18.54
CA ALA A 130 -2.15 7.24 19.84
C ALA A 130 -1.07 6.14 19.71
N TYR A 131 -0.97 5.46 18.56
CA TYR A 131 0.15 4.53 18.29
C TYR A 131 1.49 5.22 18.08
N ASN A 132 1.51 6.55 17.87
CA ASN A 132 2.72 7.34 17.62
C ASN A 132 3.61 6.77 16.51
N LEU A 133 3.01 6.35 15.41
CA LEU A 133 3.74 5.80 14.27
C LEU A 133 4.64 6.88 13.65
N PRO A 134 5.91 6.56 13.31
CA PRO A 134 6.83 7.56 12.80
C PRO A 134 6.44 8.03 11.39
N GLY A 135 6.61 9.31 11.12
CA GLY A 135 6.46 9.90 9.79
C GLY A 135 5.03 9.95 9.23
N VAL A 136 4.01 9.71 10.05
CA VAL A 136 2.60 9.73 9.62
C VAL A 136 1.71 10.41 10.64
N PHE A 137 0.67 11.08 10.14
CA PHE A 137 -0.40 11.66 10.94
C PHE A 137 -1.75 11.35 10.28
N PHE A 138 -2.72 10.93 11.08
CA PHE A 138 -4.06 10.57 10.63
C PHE A 138 -5.03 11.72 10.96
N ARG A 139 -5.48 12.45 9.93
CA ARG A 139 -6.47 13.53 10.10
C ARG A 139 -7.88 12.95 9.91
N PRO A 140 -8.86 13.28 10.78
CA PRO A 140 -10.24 12.84 10.56
C PRO A 140 -10.80 13.43 9.27
N GLN A 141 -11.50 12.62 8.49
CA GLN A 141 -12.04 13.03 7.20
C GLN A 141 -13.35 12.31 6.90
N TYR A 142 -14.35 13.10 6.45
CA TYR A 142 -15.55 12.58 5.81
C TYR A 142 -15.44 12.76 4.30
N TYR A 143 -15.92 11.81 3.51
CA TYR A 143 -15.89 11.86 2.05
C TYR A 143 -16.98 10.97 1.44
N THR A 144 -17.37 11.29 0.21
CA THR A 144 -18.34 10.51 -0.57
C THR A 144 -17.69 10.10 -1.88
N PRO A 145 -17.34 8.81 -2.07
CA PRO A 145 -16.77 8.32 -3.31
C PRO A 145 -17.79 8.45 -4.47
N THR A 146 -17.32 8.74 -5.68
CA THR A 146 -18.17 8.82 -6.87
C THR A 146 -18.27 7.48 -7.61
N PHE A 147 -17.34 6.56 -7.36
CA PHE A 147 -17.35 5.18 -7.87
C PHE A 147 -16.60 4.26 -6.89
N SER A 148 -16.53 2.94 -7.19
CA SER A 148 -15.92 1.92 -6.34
C SER A 148 -16.74 1.65 -5.07
N LYS A 149 -16.06 1.30 -3.96
CA LYS A 149 -16.72 1.00 -2.69
C LYS A 149 -17.47 2.20 -2.17
N TYR A 150 -18.70 1.98 -1.74
CA TYR A 150 -19.57 3.01 -1.14
C TYR A 150 -19.82 4.23 -2.03
N ALA A 151 -19.89 4.03 -3.35
CA ALA A 151 -20.23 5.10 -4.29
C ALA A 151 -21.55 5.78 -3.92
N GLY A 152 -21.52 7.11 -3.71
CA GLY A 152 -22.67 7.92 -3.31
C GLY A 152 -23.00 7.89 -1.81
N GLU A 153 -22.27 7.10 -1.00
CA GLU A 153 -22.49 7.02 0.45
C GLU A 153 -21.45 7.87 1.19
N LEU A 154 -21.86 8.52 2.28
CA LEU A 154 -20.95 9.24 3.15
C LEU A 154 -20.13 8.26 3.98
N CYS A 155 -18.81 8.26 3.79
CA CYS A 155 -17.84 7.52 4.57
C CYS A 155 -17.20 8.41 5.62
N GLY A 156 -17.07 7.89 6.84
CA GLY A 156 -16.14 8.41 7.82
C GLY A 156 -14.81 7.67 7.74
N GLY A 157 -13.71 8.35 8.06
CA GLY A 157 -12.39 7.72 8.00
C GLY A 157 -11.27 8.68 8.34
N VAL A 158 -10.09 8.39 7.82
CA VAL A 158 -8.90 9.23 7.99
C VAL A 158 -8.26 9.56 6.66
N TYR A 159 -7.68 10.75 6.59
CA TYR A 159 -6.69 11.12 5.60
C TYR A 159 -5.30 10.80 6.16
N VAL A 160 -4.51 10.03 5.43
CA VAL A 160 -3.18 9.59 5.84
C VAL A 160 -2.14 10.60 5.35
N HIS A 161 -1.67 11.46 6.24
CA HIS A 161 -0.62 12.42 5.94
C HIS A 161 0.75 11.86 6.24
N ILE A 162 1.65 11.84 5.26
CA ILE A 162 3.06 11.58 5.51
C ILE A 162 3.72 12.87 5.96
N THR A 163 4.22 12.87 7.19
CA THR A 163 4.88 14.02 7.81
C THR A 163 6.39 13.98 7.67
N ASP A 164 6.96 12.78 7.52
CA ASP A 164 8.37 12.56 7.24
C ASP A 164 8.57 11.27 6.44
N ARG A 165 9.00 11.40 5.19
CA ARG A 165 9.21 10.28 4.27
C ARG A 165 10.36 9.35 4.65
N LYS A 166 11.34 9.87 5.40
CA LYS A 166 12.54 9.11 5.81
C LYS A 166 12.27 8.17 6.97
N THR A 167 11.30 8.51 7.80
CA THR A 167 10.94 7.72 8.98
C THR A 167 9.62 6.96 8.78
N PHE A 168 8.88 7.22 7.71
CA PHE A 168 7.60 6.58 7.43
C PHE A 168 7.75 5.08 7.15
N GLU A 169 7.21 4.25 8.04
CA GLU A 169 7.13 2.80 7.94
C GLU A 169 5.77 2.39 7.33
N ALA A 170 5.72 2.31 5.99
CA ALA A 170 4.47 2.11 5.26
C ALA A 170 3.78 0.78 5.61
N VAL A 171 4.53 -0.31 5.62
CA VAL A 171 3.97 -1.66 5.86
C VAL A 171 3.52 -1.80 7.31
N LYS A 172 4.29 -1.31 8.26
CA LYS A 172 3.88 -1.28 9.68
C LYS A 172 2.62 -0.43 9.88
N THR A 173 2.56 0.73 9.24
CA THR A 173 1.37 1.60 9.27
C THR A 173 0.14 0.87 8.73
N SER A 174 0.29 0.15 7.62
CA SER A 174 -0.75 -0.69 7.01
C SER A 174 -1.34 -1.68 8.02
N TRP A 175 -0.48 -2.45 8.67
CA TRP A 175 -0.93 -3.49 9.59
C TRP A 175 -1.54 -2.92 10.88
N VAL A 176 -1.02 -1.82 11.41
CA VAL A 176 -1.61 -1.14 12.57
C VAL A 176 -3.00 -0.61 12.24
N MET A 177 -3.18 0.04 11.10
CA MET A 177 -4.49 0.53 10.64
C MET A 177 -5.47 -0.63 10.48
N LEU A 178 -5.06 -1.69 9.81
CA LEU A 178 -5.89 -2.87 9.56
C LEU A 178 -6.31 -3.54 10.87
N TYR A 179 -5.35 -3.80 11.75
CA TYR A 179 -5.59 -4.40 13.07
C TYR A 179 -6.57 -3.56 13.88
N HIS A 180 -6.35 -2.24 13.95
CA HIS A 180 -7.21 -1.35 14.72
C HIS A 180 -8.64 -1.33 14.17
N ILE A 181 -8.81 -1.17 12.85
CA ILE A 181 -10.13 -1.14 12.21
C ILE A 181 -10.85 -2.49 12.39
N ARG A 182 -10.16 -3.59 12.15
CA ARG A 182 -10.70 -4.94 12.33
C ARG A 182 -11.17 -5.20 13.77
N THR A 183 -10.37 -4.78 14.75
CA THR A 183 -10.68 -5.00 16.17
C THR A 183 -11.81 -4.08 16.65
N LYS A 184 -11.73 -2.80 16.33
CA LYS A 184 -12.70 -1.81 16.80
C LYS A 184 -14.07 -1.96 16.15
N TYR A 185 -14.11 -2.37 14.88
CA TYR A 185 -15.34 -2.49 14.09
C TYR A 185 -15.59 -3.94 13.64
N ALA A 186 -15.35 -4.91 14.53
CA ALA A 186 -15.39 -6.34 14.22
C ALA A 186 -16.69 -6.80 13.58
N ASP A 187 -17.83 -6.25 13.98
CA ASP A 187 -19.15 -6.59 13.44
C ASP A 187 -19.36 -6.11 11.99
N ASN A 188 -18.62 -5.09 11.58
CA ASN A 188 -18.75 -4.44 10.28
C ASN A 188 -17.62 -4.80 9.31
N PHE A 189 -16.39 -4.98 9.82
CA PHE A 189 -15.22 -5.26 9.01
C PHE A 189 -15.30 -6.64 8.35
N LYS A 190 -14.97 -6.70 7.05
CA LYS A 190 -14.93 -7.96 6.29
C LYS A 190 -13.75 -7.98 5.33
N ILE A 191 -13.10 -9.12 5.23
CA ILE A 191 -12.22 -9.45 4.11
C ILE A 191 -13.09 -9.89 2.94
N ASN A 192 -12.80 -9.39 1.75
CA ASN A 192 -13.57 -9.73 0.55
C ASN A 192 -13.34 -11.20 0.17
N LYS A 193 -14.39 -11.84 -0.34
CA LYS A 193 -14.28 -13.21 -0.83
C LYS A 193 -13.36 -13.28 -2.05
N PRO A 194 -12.72 -14.44 -2.29
CA PRO A 194 -11.99 -14.68 -3.52
C PRO A 194 -12.85 -14.43 -4.77
N TYR A 195 -12.24 -13.87 -5.81
CA TYR A 195 -12.90 -13.75 -7.13
C TYR A 195 -13.16 -15.10 -7.80
N VAL A 196 -12.36 -16.11 -7.46
CA VAL A 196 -12.48 -17.48 -7.96
C VAL A 196 -12.50 -18.40 -6.75
N GLU A 197 -13.52 -19.25 -6.66
CA GLU A 197 -13.65 -20.21 -5.58
C GLU A 197 -12.43 -21.16 -5.54
N GLY A 198 -11.93 -21.42 -4.33
CA GLY A 198 -10.74 -22.26 -4.12
C GLY A 198 -9.40 -21.56 -4.38
N ARG A 199 -9.39 -20.26 -4.71
CA ARG A 199 -8.17 -19.47 -4.80
C ARG A 199 -8.08 -18.46 -3.65
N PRO A 200 -6.87 -17.97 -3.32
CA PRO A 200 -6.72 -16.88 -2.36
C PRO A 200 -7.51 -15.63 -2.77
N SER A 201 -7.99 -14.88 -1.79
CA SER A 201 -8.61 -13.58 -1.97
C SER A 201 -7.56 -12.53 -2.37
N LEU A 202 -8.01 -11.36 -2.83
CA LEU A 202 -7.10 -10.25 -3.11
C LEU A 202 -6.31 -9.86 -1.86
N PHE A 203 -6.95 -9.85 -0.69
CA PHE A 203 -6.30 -9.60 0.60
C PHE A 203 -5.14 -10.57 0.86
N GLU A 204 -5.35 -11.86 0.63
CA GLU A 204 -4.32 -12.89 0.83
C GLU A 204 -3.18 -12.76 -0.18
N PHE A 205 -3.47 -12.40 -1.44
CA PHE A 205 -2.45 -12.10 -2.43
C PHE A 205 -1.60 -10.88 -2.06
N GLU A 206 -2.22 -9.83 -1.51
CA GLU A 206 -1.53 -8.61 -1.09
C GLU A 206 -0.71 -8.83 0.20
N ALA A 207 -1.23 -9.61 1.13
CA ALA A 207 -0.53 -10.00 2.36
C ALA A 207 0.64 -10.95 2.07
N GLY A 208 0.46 -11.88 1.15
CA GLY A 208 1.51 -12.71 0.55
C GLY A 208 2.18 -13.73 1.47
N SER A 209 1.67 -13.97 2.68
CA SER A 209 2.22 -14.92 3.65
C SER A 209 1.18 -15.35 4.69
N ASP A 210 1.15 -16.64 5.00
CA ASP A 210 0.33 -17.19 6.09
C ASP A 210 0.66 -16.56 7.45
N ASP A 211 1.94 -16.33 7.71
CA ASP A 211 2.39 -15.72 8.97
C ASP A 211 1.77 -14.35 9.19
N VAL A 212 1.63 -13.58 8.11
CA VAL A 212 1.03 -12.26 8.18
C VAL A 212 -0.50 -12.34 8.25
N ILE A 213 -1.12 -13.29 7.54
CA ILE A 213 -2.57 -13.43 7.47
C ILE A 213 -3.14 -13.99 8.79
N TYR A 214 -2.51 -15.03 9.34
CA TYR A 214 -3.07 -15.81 10.45
C TYR A 214 -2.48 -15.47 11.82
N ASN A 215 -1.22 -14.99 11.89
CA ASN A 215 -0.58 -14.65 13.17
C ASN A 215 -0.92 -13.25 13.70
N GLN A 216 -1.77 -12.50 13.03
CA GLN A 216 -2.30 -11.23 13.53
C GLN A 216 -3.35 -11.38 14.65
N THR A 217 -3.57 -12.58 15.13
CA THR A 217 -4.51 -12.90 16.22
C THR A 217 -3.83 -13.21 17.53
N SER A 218 -2.50 -13.13 17.61
CA SER A 218 -1.74 -13.31 18.87
C SER A 218 -1.13 -12.00 19.35
#